data_4212769cc20a2a52453edca994cf1bde
#
_entry.id   4212769cc20a2a52453edca994cf1bde
#
_cell.length_a   1.000
_cell.length_b   1.000
_cell.length_c   1.000
_cell.angle_alpha   90.00
_cell.angle_beta   90.00
_cell.angle_gamma   90.00
#
_symmetry.space_group_name_H-M   'P 1'
#
loop_
_entity.id
_entity.type
_entity.pdbx_description
1 polymer ?
#
loop_
_entity_poly.entity_id
_entity_poly.type
_entity_poly.pdbx_seq_one_letter_code
_entity_poly.pdbx_strand_id
1 'polypeptide(L)'
;MGEVGRFAGREAYRHRDQLYTYATGNAVDVTQVLLPLQEEWLEISLARRFGRPGRLGLLGLGLSRDRVEFGGFPNDVEVVLDNDFSNTFPGSDQTQEMIGSQINASATARINLMLGLRQIRYIRPARLDTHAEVIDVPLGIDLGLTVARSIPAFRVRDLESHDDVFTRFRLFAGHNSSQIFMFLNIGGQGRHSFRGDGWRDLFAAADFYTYLRTGASSAHTFFFRTSATGGWSVETPFQLTLGGREAVRGFYEDDIPGGRRVLFTLEDRIFLKWPSPDVVDFGFTLFADAGRMWAGEVPYGTDSGWRGSVGFGLRMGFPASTRAVGRIDLAFPINDPVSRGPVFRITLIELLGIGSGFTDHQLQKTLRNPVGPDLFLTPMR
;
A
#
# COMPACT_ATOMS: atom_id res chain seq x y z
N MET A 1 41.21 -2.58 0.03
CA MET A 1 40.38 -3.11 -1.06
C MET A 1 39.41 -2.01 -1.47
N GLY A 2 39.60 -1.42 -2.67
CA GLY A 2 38.89 -0.24 -3.13
C GLY A 2 37.41 -0.51 -3.33
N GLU A 3 36.58 0.43 -2.90
CA GLU A 3 35.16 0.45 -3.18
C GLU A 3 34.93 0.62 -4.68
N VAL A 4 34.54 -0.47 -5.34
CA VAL A 4 34.21 -0.42 -6.77
C VAL A 4 32.78 0.10 -6.87
N GLY A 5 32.60 1.39 -7.18
CA GLY A 5 31.32 1.95 -7.53
C GLY A 5 30.77 1.27 -8.80
N ARG A 6 29.65 0.54 -8.68
CA ARG A 6 29.00 -0.11 -9.82
C ARG A 6 27.91 0.77 -10.36
N PHE A 7 27.90 0.98 -11.68
CA PHE A 7 26.79 1.59 -12.38
C PHE A 7 25.72 0.53 -12.69
N ALA A 8 24.46 0.94 -12.59
CA ALA A 8 23.32 0.15 -13.01
C ALA A 8 22.40 1.05 -13.83
N GLY A 9 22.09 0.62 -15.04
CA GLY A 9 21.09 1.25 -15.89
C GLY A 9 19.76 0.54 -15.79
N ARG A 10 18.67 1.26 -16.01
CA ARG A 10 17.34 0.71 -16.12
C ARG A 10 16.58 1.43 -17.22
N GLU A 11 15.88 0.65 -18.02
CA GLU A 11 14.87 1.10 -18.97
C GLU A 11 13.59 0.34 -18.66
N ALA A 12 12.47 1.02 -18.60
CA ALA A 12 11.19 0.40 -18.36
C ALA A 12 10.08 1.17 -19.06
N TYR A 13 9.17 0.43 -19.67
CA TYR A 13 7.94 0.92 -20.24
C TYR A 13 6.77 0.13 -19.66
N ARG A 14 5.68 0.83 -19.35
CA ARG A 14 4.43 0.22 -18.90
C ARG A 14 3.28 0.93 -19.60
N HIS A 15 2.39 0.15 -20.16
CA HIS A 15 1.05 0.57 -20.55
C HIS A 15 0.04 -0.25 -19.77
N ARG A 16 -0.98 0.40 -19.23
CA ARG A 16 -1.98 -0.25 -18.39
C ARG A 16 -3.34 0.39 -18.63
N ASP A 17 -4.29 -0.42 -19.03
CA ASP A 17 -5.72 -0.11 -19.00
C ASP A 17 -6.30 -0.76 -17.76
N GLN A 18 -6.94 0.01 -16.91
CA GLN A 18 -7.55 -0.47 -15.68
C GLN A 18 -8.82 0.27 -15.34
N LEU A 19 -9.68 -0.36 -14.57
CA LEU A 19 -10.82 0.30 -13.93
C LEU A 19 -10.39 0.74 -12.53
N TYR A 20 -10.50 2.03 -12.24
CA TYR A 20 -10.43 2.53 -10.89
C TYR A 20 -11.82 2.46 -10.27
N THR A 21 -11.92 1.92 -9.07
CA THR A 21 -13.19 1.69 -8.39
C THR A 21 -13.27 2.58 -7.17
N TYR A 22 -14.31 3.43 -7.11
CA TYR A 22 -14.69 4.14 -5.90
C TYR A 22 -15.78 3.36 -5.17
N ALA A 23 -15.56 3.09 -3.89
CA ALA A 23 -16.59 2.60 -3.00
C ALA A 23 -17.52 3.75 -2.60
N THR A 24 -18.81 3.51 -2.60
CA THR A 24 -19.81 4.52 -2.23
C THR A 24 -20.28 4.41 -0.78
N GLY A 25 -19.83 3.38 -0.09
CA GLY A 25 -20.30 3.06 1.25
C GLY A 25 -21.74 2.57 1.24
N ASN A 26 -22.57 3.12 2.09
CA ASN A 26 -23.99 2.79 2.15
C ASN A 26 -24.85 3.83 1.38
N ALA A 27 -24.34 4.40 0.29
CA ALA A 27 -25.16 5.24 -0.57
C ALA A 27 -26.29 4.39 -1.14
N VAL A 28 -27.51 4.88 -0.99
CA VAL A 28 -28.71 4.17 -1.43
C VAL A 28 -28.59 3.93 -2.92
N ASP A 29 -28.77 2.69 -3.34
CA ASP A 29 -28.82 2.24 -4.74
C ASP A 29 -27.53 2.24 -5.56
N VAL A 30 -26.35 2.57 -5.01
CA VAL A 30 -25.05 2.49 -5.71
C VAL A 30 -24.03 1.85 -4.80
N THR A 31 -23.39 0.77 -5.23
CA THR A 31 -22.35 0.10 -4.43
C THR A 31 -20.95 0.58 -4.79
N GLN A 32 -20.69 0.81 -6.07
CA GLN A 32 -19.39 1.22 -6.59
C GLN A 32 -19.55 2.11 -7.83
N VAL A 33 -18.53 2.94 -8.07
CA VAL A 33 -18.38 3.73 -9.29
C VAL A 33 -17.11 3.31 -10.00
N LEU A 34 -17.23 2.93 -11.27
CA LEU A 34 -16.14 2.49 -12.12
C LEU A 34 -15.66 3.64 -13.02
N LEU A 35 -14.38 3.90 -12.99
CA LEU A 35 -13.72 4.93 -13.81
C LEU A 35 -12.66 4.28 -14.68
N PRO A 36 -12.80 4.27 -16.03
CA PRO A 36 -11.75 3.80 -16.92
C PRO A 36 -10.50 4.68 -16.85
N LEU A 37 -9.36 4.08 -16.59
CA LEU A 37 -8.09 4.75 -16.41
C LEU A 37 -7.03 4.11 -17.33
N GLN A 38 -6.39 4.93 -18.17
CA GLN A 38 -5.27 4.54 -19.00
C GLN A 38 -4.00 5.20 -18.51
N GLU A 39 -2.99 4.39 -18.26
CA GLU A 39 -1.68 4.84 -17.78
C GLU A 39 -0.57 4.38 -18.72
N GLU A 40 0.24 5.33 -19.17
CA GLU A 40 1.51 5.06 -19.84
C GLU A 40 2.66 5.61 -19.02
N TRP A 41 3.69 4.83 -18.90
CA TRP A 41 4.88 5.23 -18.17
C TRP A 41 6.14 4.73 -18.86
N LEU A 42 7.10 5.64 -19.03
CA LEU A 42 8.42 5.37 -19.58
C LEU A 42 9.48 5.90 -18.62
N GLU A 43 10.53 5.11 -18.40
CA GLU A 43 11.70 5.51 -17.60
C GLU A 43 12.99 5.05 -18.25
N ILE A 44 13.99 5.94 -18.21
CA ILE A 44 15.39 5.61 -18.46
C ILE A 44 16.20 6.19 -17.31
N SER A 45 16.89 5.35 -16.56
CA SER A 45 17.67 5.81 -15.40
C SER A 45 19.00 5.11 -15.28
N LEU A 46 19.96 5.84 -14.70
CA LEU A 46 21.32 5.40 -14.39
C LEU A 46 21.63 5.72 -12.95
N ALA A 47 22.13 4.73 -12.21
CA ALA A 47 22.51 4.92 -10.83
C ALA A 47 23.90 4.36 -10.55
N ARG A 48 24.62 5.02 -9.66
CA ARG A 48 25.89 4.53 -9.12
C ARG A 48 25.70 4.09 -7.68
N ARG A 49 26.10 2.87 -7.39
CA ARG A 49 26.09 2.28 -6.05
C ARG A 49 27.46 2.40 -5.43
N PHE A 50 27.51 2.77 -4.15
CA PHE A 50 28.73 2.90 -3.35
C PHE A 50 28.62 1.99 -2.12
N GLY A 51 29.73 1.46 -1.66
CA GLY A 51 29.81 0.66 -0.44
C GLY A 51 29.80 -0.85 -0.67
N ARG A 52 29.41 -1.61 0.37
CA ARG A 52 29.46 -3.07 0.42
C ARG A 52 28.06 -3.67 0.55
N PRO A 53 27.84 -4.95 0.19
CA PRO A 53 26.60 -5.64 0.50
C PRO A 53 26.22 -5.45 1.96
N GLY A 54 24.95 -5.05 2.20
CA GLY A 54 24.43 -4.70 3.52
C GLY A 54 24.67 -3.24 3.97
N ARG A 55 25.56 -2.48 3.28
CA ARG A 55 25.82 -1.06 3.56
C ARG A 55 26.07 -0.30 2.27
N LEU A 56 25.01 0.10 1.61
CA LEU A 56 25.01 0.73 0.28
C LEU A 56 24.54 2.17 0.34
N GLY A 57 25.24 3.04 -0.38
CA GLY A 57 24.74 4.34 -0.81
C GLY A 57 24.41 4.32 -2.29
N LEU A 58 23.51 5.17 -2.74
CA LEU A 58 23.08 5.29 -4.12
C LEU A 58 22.89 6.74 -4.50
N LEU A 59 23.41 7.06 -5.68
CA LEU A 59 23.13 8.31 -6.39
C LEU A 59 22.69 7.95 -7.81
N GLY A 60 21.53 8.39 -8.22
CA GLY A 60 20.97 8.10 -9.54
C GLY A 60 20.37 9.33 -10.21
N LEU A 61 20.37 9.29 -11.54
CA LEU A 61 19.68 10.24 -12.40
C LEU A 61 18.81 9.48 -13.38
N GLY A 62 17.67 10.03 -13.73
CA GLY A 62 16.75 9.40 -14.67
C GLY A 62 15.91 10.43 -15.40
N LEU A 63 15.33 9.97 -16.51
CA LEU A 63 14.27 10.65 -17.24
C LEU A 63 13.04 9.76 -17.13
N SER A 64 11.90 10.35 -16.83
CA SER A 64 10.62 9.65 -16.85
C SER A 64 9.57 10.45 -17.58
N ARG A 65 8.59 9.75 -18.15
CA ARG A 65 7.38 10.32 -18.69
C ARG A 65 6.21 9.50 -18.19
N ASP A 66 5.24 10.18 -17.64
CA ASP A 66 3.96 9.64 -17.25
C ASP A 66 2.84 10.28 -18.07
N ARG A 67 1.86 9.50 -18.51
CA ARG A 67 0.64 9.92 -19.18
C ARG A 67 -0.53 9.22 -18.52
N VAL A 68 -1.55 9.97 -18.22
CA VAL A 68 -2.78 9.49 -17.61
C VAL A 68 -3.94 10.06 -18.37
N GLU A 69 -4.84 9.18 -18.82
CA GLU A 69 -6.08 9.54 -19.50
C GLU A 69 -7.25 8.78 -18.88
N PHE A 70 -8.41 9.35 -19.02
CA PHE A 70 -9.66 8.77 -18.56
C PHE A 70 -10.53 8.55 -19.80
N GLY A 71 -10.58 7.30 -20.27
CA GLY A 71 -11.28 6.94 -21.50
C GLY A 71 -12.76 7.27 -21.41
N GLY A 72 -13.27 8.05 -22.40
CA GLY A 72 -14.67 8.31 -22.55
C GLY A 72 -15.38 9.12 -21.47
N PHE A 73 -14.64 9.66 -20.47
CA PHE A 73 -15.28 10.52 -19.44
C PHE A 73 -15.94 11.75 -20.09
N PRO A 74 -17.18 12.12 -19.72
CA PRO A 74 -17.98 11.54 -18.63
C PRO A 74 -18.84 10.31 -18.99
N ASN A 75 -18.91 9.92 -20.25
CA ASN A 75 -19.89 8.95 -20.75
C ASN A 75 -19.61 7.50 -20.33
N ASP A 76 -18.32 7.16 -20.10
CA ASP A 76 -17.87 5.80 -19.75
C ASP A 76 -17.77 5.58 -18.23
N VAL A 77 -18.28 6.50 -17.42
CA VAL A 77 -18.43 6.27 -15.99
C VAL A 77 -19.62 5.36 -15.76
N GLU A 78 -19.37 4.22 -15.17
CA GLU A 78 -20.38 3.24 -14.86
C GLU A 78 -20.65 3.16 -13.35
N VAL A 79 -21.89 2.97 -12.98
CA VAL A 79 -22.35 2.74 -11.60
C VAL A 79 -22.75 1.29 -11.47
N VAL A 80 -22.28 0.64 -10.42
CA VAL A 80 -22.63 -0.75 -10.11
C VAL A 80 -23.63 -0.75 -8.97
N LEU A 81 -24.76 -1.44 -9.18
CA LEU A 81 -25.83 -1.56 -8.17
C LEU A 81 -25.67 -2.82 -7.33
N ASP A 82 -24.98 -3.84 -7.85
CA ASP A 82 -24.81 -5.14 -7.21
C ASP A 82 -23.34 -5.49 -7.03
N ASN A 83 -23.04 -6.30 -6.02
CA ASN A 83 -21.66 -6.75 -5.73
C ASN A 83 -21.05 -7.71 -6.78
N ASP A 84 -21.83 -8.18 -7.73
CA ASP A 84 -21.41 -9.13 -8.78
C ASP A 84 -21.08 -8.47 -10.12
N PHE A 85 -21.17 -7.14 -10.21
CA PHE A 85 -20.93 -6.35 -11.42
C PHE A 85 -21.85 -6.72 -12.61
N SER A 86 -22.94 -7.42 -12.38
CA SER A 86 -23.88 -7.83 -13.44
C SER A 86 -24.76 -6.71 -13.94
N ASN A 87 -25.02 -5.71 -13.09
CA ASN A 87 -25.89 -4.57 -13.35
C ASN A 87 -25.08 -3.27 -13.31
N THR A 88 -24.61 -2.82 -14.47
CA THR A 88 -23.94 -1.53 -14.63
C THR A 88 -24.83 -0.55 -15.39
N PHE A 89 -24.80 0.70 -14.96
CA PHE A 89 -25.56 1.80 -15.55
C PHE A 89 -24.65 3.01 -15.76
N PRO A 90 -24.93 3.86 -16.75
CA PRO A 90 -24.21 5.12 -16.90
C PRO A 90 -24.31 5.96 -15.62
N GLY A 91 -23.19 6.56 -15.20
CA GLY A 91 -23.15 7.42 -14.04
C GLY A 91 -24.02 8.66 -14.21
N SER A 92 -24.77 9.02 -13.15
CA SER A 92 -25.57 10.25 -13.12
C SER A 92 -24.67 11.50 -13.16
N ASP A 93 -25.22 12.64 -13.55
CA ASP A 93 -24.52 13.95 -13.53
C ASP A 93 -23.94 14.24 -12.16
N GLN A 94 -24.64 13.91 -11.09
CA GLN A 94 -24.17 14.07 -9.71
C GLN A 94 -22.94 13.19 -9.42
N THR A 95 -22.93 11.94 -9.90
CA THR A 95 -21.78 11.04 -9.78
C THR A 95 -20.57 11.61 -10.52
N GLN A 96 -20.80 12.07 -11.76
CA GLN A 96 -19.74 12.67 -12.59
C GLN A 96 -19.16 13.95 -11.96
N GLU A 97 -19.99 14.82 -11.40
CA GLU A 97 -19.54 16.02 -10.68
C GLU A 97 -18.73 15.66 -9.43
N MET A 98 -19.16 14.66 -8.67
CA MET A 98 -18.49 14.22 -7.45
C MET A 98 -17.07 13.69 -7.70
N ILE A 99 -16.87 12.91 -8.76
CA ILE A 99 -15.54 12.37 -9.10
C ILE A 99 -14.71 13.32 -9.97
N GLY A 100 -15.35 14.31 -10.61
CA GLY A 100 -14.74 15.19 -11.61
C GLY A 100 -13.53 15.97 -11.11
N SER A 101 -13.49 16.30 -9.82
CA SER A 101 -12.33 16.99 -9.20
C SER A 101 -11.02 16.16 -9.21
N GLN A 102 -11.13 14.84 -9.35
CA GLN A 102 -9.98 13.91 -9.36
C GLN A 102 -9.67 13.37 -10.77
N ILE A 103 -10.40 13.83 -11.79
CA ILE A 103 -10.23 13.39 -13.17
C ILE A 103 -9.45 14.44 -13.95
N ASN A 104 -8.14 14.40 -13.85
CA ASN A 104 -7.23 15.31 -14.54
C ASN A 104 -6.32 14.53 -15.49
N ALA A 105 -6.68 14.52 -16.78
CA ALA A 105 -5.83 13.93 -17.81
C ALA A 105 -4.53 14.72 -17.95
N SER A 106 -3.39 14.05 -17.87
CA SER A 106 -2.11 14.70 -17.85
C SER A 106 -1.01 13.92 -18.52
N ALA A 107 -0.02 14.63 -19.07
CA ALA A 107 1.22 14.04 -19.55
C ALA A 107 2.41 14.89 -19.10
N THR A 108 3.30 14.30 -18.32
CA THR A 108 4.42 15.03 -17.71
C THR A 108 5.73 14.26 -17.90
N ALA A 109 6.75 14.96 -18.41
CA ALA A 109 8.12 14.43 -18.44
C ALA A 109 8.94 15.07 -17.31
N ARG A 110 9.79 14.26 -16.65
CA ARG A 110 10.60 14.71 -15.50
C ARG A 110 12.04 14.25 -15.58
N ILE A 111 12.93 15.10 -15.05
CA ILE A 111 14.30 14.71 -14.67
C ILE A 111 14.25 14.32 -13.21
N ASN A 112 14.72 13.12 -12.89
CA ASN A 112 14.69 12.53 -11.56
C ASN A 112 16.10 12.48 -10.96
N LEU A 113 16.27 12.96 -9.74
CA LEU A 113 17.43 12.74 -8.89
C LEU A 113 17.05 11.73 -7.81
N MET A 114 17.81 10.66 -7.71
CA MET A 114 17.58 9.57 -6.75
C MET A 114 18.73 9.48 -5.76
N LEU A 115 18.41 9.47 -4.48
CA LEU A 115 19.34 9.26 -3.37
C LEU A 115 18.87 8.06 -2.55
N GLY A 116 19.81 7.18 -2.19
CA GLY A 116 19.49 6.00 -1.39
C GLY A 116 20.59 5.68 -0.38
N LEU A 117 20.15 5.25 0.80
CA LEU A 117 21.03 4.72 1.83
C LEU A 117 20.42 3.42 2.36
N ARG A 118 21.19 2.33 2.32
CA ARG A 118 20.76 1.03 2.81
C ARG A 118 21.81 0.45 3.75
N GLN A 119 21.42 0.24 4.98
CA GLN A 119 22.22 -0.48 5.98
C GLN A 119 21.35 -1.58 6.58
N ILE A 120 21.32 -2.72 5.91
CA ILE A 120 20.45 -3.85 6.25
C ILE A 120 21.28 -5.10 6.48
N ARG A 121 20.96 -5.82 7.56
CA ARG A 121 21.35 -7.20 7.81
C ARG A 121 20.11 -8.08 7.84
N TYR A 122 20.23 -9.33 7.46
CA TYR A 122 19.13 -10.29 7.53
C TYR A 122 19.33 -11.25 8.68
N ILE A 123 18.25 -11.56 9.35
CA ILE A 123 18.16 -12.62 10.37
C ILE A 123 17.06 -13.59 10.00
N ARG A 124 17.10 -14.80 10.57
CA ARG A 124 16.13 -15.86 10.32
C ARG A 124 15.42 -16.28 11.60
N PRO A 125 14.51 -15.47 12.11
CA PRO A 125 13.73 -15.84 13.28
C PRO A 125 12.65 -16.88 12.90
N ALA A 126 12.45 -17.84 13.76
CA ALA A 126 11.33 -18.77 13.64
C ALA A 126 10.01 -18.11 14.08
N ARG A 127 8.89 -18.44 13.43
CA ARG A 127 7.52 -18.15 13.87
C ARG A 127 7.21 -16.69 14.18
N LEU A 128 7.54 -15.78 13.30
CA LEU A 128 7.06 -14.41 13.39
C LEU A 128 5.67 -14.28 12.74
N ASP A 129 5.56 -14.64 11.50
CA ASP A 129 4.35 -14.43 10.70
C ASP A 129 3.83 -15.71 10.06
N THR A 130 4.70 -16.67 9.77
CA THR A 130 4.38 -17.96 9.21
C THR A 130 4.76 -19.11 10.14
N HIS A 131 4.23 -20.27 9.83
CA HIS A 131 4.63 -21.55 10.46
C HIS A 131 6.07 -21.95 10.09
N ALA A 132 6.59 -21.43 8.95
CA ALA A 132 7.94 -21.74 8.46
C ALA A 132 9.03 -21.20 9.41
N GLU A 133 10.05 -22.02 9.61
CA GLU A 133 11.18 -21.67 10.47
C GLU A 133 12.13 -20.62 9.86
N VAL A 134 12.08 -20.40 8.53
CA VAL A 134 13.14 -19.67 7.83
C VAL A 134 12.58 -18.58 6.93
N ILE A 135 12.48 -17.37 7.50
CA ILE A 135 12.19 -16.16 6.76
C ILE A 135 13.34 -15.19 6.96
N ASP A 136 13.88 -14.67 5.84
CA ASP A 136 14.86 -13.58 5.90
C ASP A 136 14.16 -12.28 6.32
N VAL A 137 14.38 -11.85 7.54
CA VAL A 137 13.84 -10.62 8.12
C VAL A 137 14.90 -9.52 8.09
N PRO A 138 14.65 -8.41 7.38
CA PRO A 138 15.58 -7.29 7.31
C PRO A 138 15.61 -6.53 8.64
N LEU A 139 16.81 -6.22 9.11
CA LEU A 139 17.06 -5.35 10.26
C LEU A 139 18.03 -4.24 9.88
N GLY A 140 17.79 -3.04 10.38
CA GLY A 140 18.60 -1.87 10.08
C GLY A 140 17.77 -0.76 9.46
N ILE A 141 18.37 0.04 8.59
CA ILE A 141 17.75 1.23 8.00
C ILE A 141 17.86 1.17 6.48
N ASP A 142 16.78 1.49 5.78
CA ASP A 142 16.72 1.71 4.34
C ASP A 142 16.00 3.05 4.10
N LEU A 143 16.69 4.01 3.48
CA LEU A 143 16.20 5.34 3.18
C LEU A 143 16.28 5.58 1.68
N GLY A 144 15.20 6.04 1.08
CA GLY A 144 15.12 6.44 -0.32
C GLY A 144 14.50 7.82 -0.47
N LEU A 145 15.09 8.64 -1.33
CA LEU A 145 14.58 9.95 -1.72
C LEU A 145 14.65 10.10 -3.24
N THR A 146 13.56 10.52 -3.84
CA THR A 146 13.50 10.96 -5.24
C THR A 146 13.01 12.40 -5.27
N VAL A 147 13.72 13.25 -5.98
CA VAL A 147 13.28 14.62 -6.31
C VAL A 147 13.26 14.72 -7.83
N ALA A 148 12.15 15.12 -8.38
CA ALA A 148 11.96 15.19 -9.82
C ALA A 148 11.43 16.56 -10.24
N ARG A 149 12.02 17.13 -11.28
CA ARG A 149 11.58 18.39 -11.89
C ARG A 149 10.92 18.11 -13.22
N SER A 150 9.72 18.62 -13.41
CA SER A 150 9.02 18.55 -14.69
C SER A 150 9.73 19.38 -15.77
N ILE A 151 9.64 18.91 -17.02
CA ILE A 151 10.24 19.57 -18.19
C ILE A 151 9.11 20.07 -19.10
N PRO A 152 8.74 21.34 -19.02
CA PRO A 152 7.60 21.87 -19.79
C PRO A 152 7.78 21.79 -21.32
N ALA A 153 9.01 21.63 -21.81
CA ALA A 153 9.29 21.53 -23.24
C ALA A 153 8.72 20.24 -23.90
N PHE A 154 8.46 19.20 -23.12
CA PHE A 154 7.91 17.93 -23.62
C PHE A 154 6.38 17.82 -23.41
N ARG A 155 5.67 18.93 -23.64
CA ARG A 155 4.21 18.95 -23.56
C ARG A 155 3.58 18.12 -24.68
N VAL A 156 2.54 17.40 -24.34
CA VAL A 156 1.64 16.76 -25.30
C VAL A 156 0.52 17.76 -25.59
N ARG A 157 0.18 17.97 -26.88
CA ARG A 157 -1.01 18.77 -27.23
C ARG A 157 -2.24 18.11 -26.59
N ASP A 158 -3.14 18.94 -26.12
CA ASP A 158 -4.45 18.56 -25.55
C ASP A 158 -4.41 17.87 -24.19
N LEU A 159 -3.23 17.66 -23.57
CA LEU A 159 -3.11 17.17 -22.22
C LEU A 159 -2.46 18.21 -21.29
N GLU A 160 -2.91 18.24 -20.05
CA GLU A 160 -2.29 19.08 -19.04
C GLU A 160 -0.86 18.61 -18.77
N SER A 161 0.08 19.54 -18.78
CA SER A 161 1.46 19.28 -18.38
C SER A 161 1.77 20.02 -17.09
N HIS A 162 2.12 19.26 -16.07
CA HIS A 162 2.49 19.85 -14.79
C HIS A 162 3.79 20.63 -14.90
N ASP A 163 3.82 21.80 -14.25
CA ASP A 163 5.04 22.60 -14.01
C ASP A 163 5.31 22.53 -12.50
N ASP A 164 6.00 21.46 -12.07
CA ASP A 164 6.10 21.09 -10.67
C ASP A 164 7.48 20.54 -10.28
N VAL A 165 7.69 20.43 -8.98
CA VAL A 165 8.69 19.56 -8.36
C VAL A 165 7.94 18.43 -7.65
N PHE A 166 8.19 17.20 -8.09
CA PHE A 166 7.73 16.00 -7.42
C PHE A 166 8.78 15.53 -6.42
N THR A 167 8.32 15.11 -5.24
CA THR A 167 9.18 14.56 -4.20
C THR A 167 8.57 13.27 -3.67
N ARG A 168 9.38 12.23 -3.50
CA ARG A 168 9.01 10.98 -2.86
C ARG A 168 10.10 10.56 -1.88
N PHE A 169 9.70 10.19 -0.68
CA PHE A 169 10.61 9.61 0.30
C PHE A 169 10.09 8.27 0.82
N ARG A 170 11.01 7.44 1.30
CA ARG A 170 10.72 6.17 1.93
C ARG A 170 11.76 5.91 3.02
N LEU A 171 11.28 5.47 4.18
CA LEU A 171 12.09 5.02 5.30
C LEU A 171 11.61 3.65 5.75
N PHE A 172 12.52 2.71 5.85
CA PHE A 172 12.36 1.49 6.61
C PHE A 172 13.35 1.46 7.76
N ALA A 173 12.89 1.05 8.95
CA ALA A 173 13.74 0.77 10.09
C ALA A 173 13.29 -0.54 10.75
N GLY A 174 14.22 -1.47 10.94
CA GLY A 174 13.99 -2.75 11.60
C GLY A 174 14.95 -2.94 12.75
N HIS A 175 14.43 -3.31 13.92
CA HIS A 175 15.21 -3.59 15.13
C HIS A 175 14.73 -4.87 15.80
N ASN A 176 15.68 -5.59 16.41
CA ASN A 176 15.33 -6.71 17.29
C ASN A 176 16.10 -6.66 18.60
N SER A 177 15.44 -7.07 19.65
CA SER A 177 16.02 -7.29 20.98
C SER A 177 15.46 -8.59 21.53
N SER A 178 16.33 -9.61 21.65
CA SER A 178 15.97 -10.91 22.22
C SER A 178 14.63 -11.50 21.66
N GLN A 179 13.51 -11.15 22.25
CA GLN A 179 12.17 -11.68 21.89
C GLN A 179 11.28 -10.68 21.17
N ILE A 180 11.71 -9.40 21.06
CA ILE A 180 10.94 -8.32 20.46
C ILE A 180 11.52 -7.98 19.08
N PHE A 181 10.65 -7.91 18.08
CA PHE A 181 10.99 -7.45 16.75
C PHE A 181 10.11 -6.26 16.42
N MET A 182 10.71 -5.15 16.02
CA MET A 182 10.03 -3.91 15.70
C MET A 182 10.40 -3.46 14.29
N PHE A 183 9.39 -3.03 13.54
CA PHE A 183 9.56 -2.54 12.18
C PHE A 183 8.76 -1.27 11.99
N LEU A 184 9.36 -0.30 11.33
CA LEU A 184 8.74 0.96 10.96
C LEU A 184 8.92 1.15 9.45
N ASN A 185 7.81 1.36 8.75
CA ASN A 185 7.79 1.83 7.37
C ASN A 185 7.13 3.21 7.35
N ILE A 186 7.77 4.18 6.75
CA ILE A 186 7.19 5.49 6.49
C ILE A 186 7.45 5.82 5.03
N GLY A 187 6.43 6.27 4.34
CA GLY A 187 6.57 6.74 2.98
C GLY A 187 5.67 7.94 2.72
N GLY A 188 6.09 8.78 1.81
CA GLY A 188 5.30 9.90 1.37
C GLY A 188 5.73 10.38 0.00
N GLN A 189 4.80 10.99 -0.71
CA GLN A 189 5.06 11.70 -1.97
C GLN A 189 4.15 12.90 -2.10
N GLY A 190 4.52 13.81 -2.97
CA GLY A 190 3.72 14.96 -3.33
C GLY A 190 4.39 15.76 -4.42
N ARG A 191 3.64 16.66 -5.01
CA ARG A 191 4.15 17.60 -6.00
C ARG A 191 3.88 19.04 -5.58
N HIS A 192 4.86 19.90 -5.75
CA HIS A 192 4.72 21.33 -5.53
C HIS A 192 4.59 22.02 -6.89
N SER A 193 3.44 22.60 -7.16
CA SER A 193 3.17 23.33 -8.40
C SER A 193 3.79 24.73 -8.37
N PHE A 194 4.40 25.17 -9.51
CA PHE A 194 4.91 26.53 -9.67
C PHE A 194 3.87 27.48 -10.28
N ARG A 195 2.78 26.95 -10.83
CA ARG A 195 1.72 27.72 -11.45
C ARG A 195 0.44 27.79 -10.64
N GLY A 196 0.36 27.01 -9.56
CA GLY A 196 -0.78 26.91 -8.68
C GLY A 196 -0.39 27.15 -7.22
N ASP A 197 -1.38 27.08 -6.34
CA ASP A 197 -1.19 27.37 -4.92
C ASP A 197 -0.71 26.12 -4.15
N GLY A 198 0.61 25.88 -4.17
CA GLY A 198 1.23 25.00 -3.19
C GLY A 198 1.30 23.52 -3.56
N TRP A 199 1.16 22.65 -2.54
CA TRP A 199 1.31 21.22 -2.66
C TRP A 199 0.04 20.56 -3.17
N ARG A 200 0.22 19.56 -4.05
CA ARG A 200 -0.83 18.72 -4.65
C ARG A 200 -0.46 17.24 -4.53
N ASP A 201 -1.46 16.38 -4.57
CA ASP A 201 -1.29 14.92 -4.51
C ASP A 201 -0.33 14.49 -3.39
N LEU A 202 -0.52 15.07 -2.20
CA LEU A 202 0.22 14.68 -1.02
C LEU A 202 -0.32 13.36 -0.50
N PHE A 203 0.50 12.32 -0.55
CA PHE A 203 0.17 11.01 0.01
C PHE A 203 1.20 10.63 1.06
N ALA A 204 0.74 10.08 2.17
CA ALA A 204 1.60 9.58 3.22
C ALA A 204 1.04 8.30 3.82
N ALA A 205 1.95 7.38 4.17
CA ALA A 205 1.63 6.19 4.94
C ALA A 205 2.74 5.92 5.95
N ALA A 206 2.33 5.45 7.12
CA ALA A 206 3.21 4.98 8.17
C ALA A 206 2.66 3.69 8.76
N ASP A 207 3.49 2.66 8.83
CA ASP A 207 3.17 1.38 9.45
C ASP A 207 4.23 1.03 10.49
N PHE A 208 3.78 0.73 11.70
CA PHE A 208 4.62 0.25 12.78
C PHE A 208 4.14 -1.14 13.19
N TYR A 209 5.06 -2.10 13.26
CA TYR A 209 4.78 -3.48 13.66
C TYR A 209 5.67 -3.90 14.82
N THR A 210 5.09 -4.60 15.77
CA THR A 210 5.84 -5.24 16.86
C THR A 210 5.41 -6.70 16.99
N TYR A 211 6.39 -7.58 17.05
CA TYR A 211 6.19 -8.98 17.38
C TYR A 211 6.89 -9.25 18.72
N LEU A 212 6.17 -9.82 19.66
CA LEU A 212 6.68 -10.28 20.95
C LEU A 212 6.50 -11.79 21.04
N ARG A 213 7.62 -12.51 21.11
CA ARG A 213 7.62 -13.96 21.39
C ARG A 213 7.85 -14.19 22.88
N THR A 214 7.02 -15.01 23.51
CA THR A 214 7.09 -15.26 24.96
C THR A 214 8.16 -16.30 25.35
N GLY A 215 8.99 -16.74 24.36
CA GLY A 215 10.13 -17.65 24.56
C GLY A 215 10.48 -18.40 23.26
N ALA A 216 11.67 -18.98 23.20
CA ALA A 216 12.15 -19.69 22.01
C ALA A 216 11.29 -20.94 21.68
N SER A 217 10.69 -21.57 22.69
CA SER A 217 9.80 -22.73 22.55
C SER A 217 8.31 -22.37 22.62
N SER A 218 7.98 -21.09 22.82
CA SER A 218 6.60 -20.65 22.98
C SER A 218 5.77 -20.91 21.72
N ALA A 219 4.54 -21.37 21.93
CA ALA A 219 3.54 -21.44 20.89
C ALA A 219 2.95 -20.07 20.51
N HIS A 220 3.13 -19.06 21.37
CA HIS A 220 2.51 -17.75 21.24
C HIS A 220 3.43 -16.69 20.67
N THR A 221 2.91 -15.90 19.73
CA THR A 221 3.52 -14.68 19.23
C THR A 221 2.47 -13.57 19.25
N PHE A 222 2.68 -12.58 20.09
CA PHE A 222 1.85 -11.37 20.11
C PHE A 222 2.30 -10.43 19.00
N PHE A 223 1.34 -10.00 18.20
CA PHE A 223 1.54 -9.06 17.11
C PHE A 223 0.73 -7.80 17.38
N PHE A 224 1.38 -6.66 17.24
CA PHE A 224 0.76 -5.36 17.29
C PHE A 224 1.10 -4.59 16.01
N ARG A 225 0.10 -3.95 15.39
CA ARG A 225 0.26 -3.06 14.25
C ARG A 225 -0.46 -1.75 14.49
N THR A 226 0.20 -0.65 14.14
CA THR A 226 -0.42 0.66 13.95
C THR A 226 -0.15 1.11 12.52
N SER A 227 -1.19 1.52 11.81
CA SER A 227 -1.09 2.03 10.45
C SER A 227 -1.81 3.36 10.35
N ALA A 228 -1.20 4.32 9.66
CA ALA A 228 -1.80 5.60 9.32
C ALA A 228 -1.56 5.89 7.85
N THR A 229 -2.62 6.18 7.10
CA THR A 229 -2.55 6.45 5.65
C THR A 229 -3.47 7.61 5.31
N GLY A 230 -3.05 8.47 4.38
CA GLY A 230 -3.89 9.58 3.94
C GLY A 230 -3.42 10.30 2.71
N GLY A 231 -4.36 11.04 2.09
CA GLY A 231 -4.16 11.97 0.99
C GLY A 231 -4.66 13.38 1.35
N TRP A 232 -3.98 14.39 0.81
CA TRP A 232 -4.31 15.81 0.95
C TRP A 232 -4.11 16.52 -0.37
N SER A 233 -4.99 17.47 -0.68
CA SER A 233 -4.98 18.23 -1.95
C SER A 233 -4.91 17.30 -3.16
N VAL A 234 -5.78 16.30 -3.18
CA VAL A 234 -5.74 15.18 -4.13
C VAL A 234 -6.42 15.58 -5.43
N GLU A 235 -5.69 15.48 -6.54
CA GLU A 235 -6.18 15.73 -7.91
C GLU A 235 -6.14 14.45 -8.78
N THR A 236 -5.81 13.31 -8.19
CA THR A 236 -5.76 12.01 -8.86
C THR A 236 -6.73 11.04 -8.19
N PRO A 237 -7.29 10.04 -8.90
CA PRO A 237 -8.18 9.06 -8.29
C PRO A 237 -7.54 8.43 -7.06
N PHE A 238 -8.19 8.64 -5.92
CA PHE A 238 -7.74 8.15 -4.62
C PHE A 238 -8.91 7.95 -3.68
N GLN A 239 -8.91 6.84 -3.00
CA GLN A 239 -9.84 6.54 -1.91
C GLN A 239 -9.27 5.44 -1.04
N LEU A 240 -9.52 5.50 0.26
CA LEU A 240 -9.28 4.44 1.24
C LEU A 240 -10.62 3.91 1.73
N THR A 241 -10.64 2.67 2.22
CA THR A 241 -11.79 2.11 2.92
C THR A 241 -11.37 1.61 4.30
N LEU A 242 -12.28 1.62 5.27
CA LEU A 242 -11.98 1.18 6.64
C LEU A 242 -12.06 -0.34 6.78
N GLY A 243 -12.92 -0.98 6.01
CA GLY A 243 -13.01 -2.43 5.93
C GLY A 243 -11.95 -3.02 5.02
N GLY A 244 -11.82 -4.35 5.04
CA GLY A 244 -10.95 -5.04 4.13
C GLY A 244 -9.91 -5.94 4.79
N ARG A 245 -9.07 -6.54 3.94
CA ARG A 245 -8.10 -7.57 4.34
C ARG A 245 -7.01 -7.05 5.29
N GLU A 246 -6.58 -5.82 5.10
CA GLU A 246 -5.49 -5.19 5.86
C GLU A 246 -5.99 -4.09 6.80
N ALA A 247 -7.31 -3.99 6.99
CA ALA A 247 -7.99 -2.97 7.76
C ALA A 247 -8.82 -3.61 8.91
N VAL A 248 -9.97 -3.07 9.25
CA VAL A 248 -10.82 -3.61 10.33
C VAL A 248 -11.61 -4.82 9.82
N ARG A 249 -11.32 -6.01 10.31
CA ARG A 249 -11.83 -7.29 9.77
C ARG A 249 -13.33 -7.51 9.87
N GLY A 250 -13.99 -6.82 10.78
CA GLY A 250 -15.45 -6.88 10.94
C GLY A 250 -16.24 -6.10 9.90
N PHE A 251 -15.58 -5.45 8.93
CA PHE A 251 -16.21 -4.64 7.87
C PHE A 251 -15.79 -5.15 6.49
N TYR A 252 -16.69 -5.09 5.49
CA TYR A 252 -16.39 -5.50 4.13
C TYR A 252 -15.37 -4.56 3.45
N GLU A 253 -14.76 -5.01 2.34
CA GLU A 253 -13.64 -4.31 1.71
C GLU A 253 -13.99 -2.88 1.27
N ASP A 254 -15.19 -2.66 0.77
CA ASP A 254 -15.66 -1.37 0.26
C ASP A 254 -16.44 -0.54 1.30
N ASP A 255 -16.44 -0.99 2.56
CA ASP A 255 -17.14 -0.28 3.62
C ASP A 255 -16.35 0.96 4.09
N ILE A 256 -17.10 2.01 4.33
CA ILE A 256 -16.66 3.25 4.98
C ILE A 256 -15.49 3.88 4.22
N PRO A 257 -15.76 4.43 3.02
CA PRO A 257 -14.75 5.12 2.23
C PRO A 257 -14.33 6.46 2.85
N GLY A 258 -13.10 6.88 2.56
CA GLY A 258 -12.56 8.17 2.99
C GLY A 258 -11.16 8.45 2.48
N GLY A 259 -10.61 9.59 2.87
CA GLY A 259 -9.31 10.07 2.40
C GLY A 259 -8.18 9.91 3.40
N ARG A 260 -8.47 9.61 4.67
CA ARG A 260 -7.45 9.46 5.74
C ARG A 260 -7.90 8.39 6.71
N ARG A 261 -6.98 7.52 7.12
CA ARG A 261 -7.29 6.36 7.93
C ARG A 261 -6.20 6.09 8.98
N VAL A 262 -6.63 5.69 10.18
CA VAL A 262 -5.76 5.12 11.21
C VAL A 262 -6.30 3.76 11.62
N LEU A 263 -5.42 2.78 11.77
CA LEU A 263 -5.73 1.41 12.13
C LEU A 263 -4.85 0.93 13.28
N PHE A 264 -5.43 0.11 14.15
CA PHE A 264 -4.74 -0.63 15.19
C PHE A 264 -5.16 -2.10 15.11
N THR A 265 -4.19 -2.99 15.18
CA THR A 265 -4.42 -4.44 15.24
C THR A 265 -3.62 -5.04 16.37
N LEU A 266 -4.26 -5.86 17.18
CA LEU A 266 -3.64 -6.70 18.20
C LEU A 266 -4.00 -8.15 17.90
N GLU A 267 -3.00 -9.05 17.87
CA GLU A 267 -3.21 -10.47 17.66
C GLU A 267 -2.38 -11.31 18.63
N ASP A 268 -2.96 -12.38 19.16
CA ASP A 268 -2.23 -13.51 19.71
C ASP A 268 -2.25 -14.66 18.68
N ARG A 269 -1.09 -14.98 18.14
CA ARG A 269 -0.87 -16.03 17.14
C ARG A 269 -0.34 -17.26 17.82
N ILE A 270 -1.12 -18.35 17.77
CA ILE A 270 -0.85 -19.61 18.44
C ILE A 270 -0.46 -20.64 17.40
N PHE A 271 0.78 -21.17 17.46
CA PHE A 271 1.31 -22.17 16.53
C PHE A 271 1.29 -23.56 17.18
N LEU A 272 0.54 -24.50 16.60
CA LEU A 272 0.28 -25.80 17.19
C LEU A 272 1.34 -26.86 16.87
N LYS A 273 2.04 -26.74 15.75
CA LYS A 273 2.93 -27.76 15.17
C LYS A 273 2.20 -29.11 14.93
N TRP A 274 0.96 -29.03 14.52
CA TRP A 274 0.11 -30.18 14.30
C TRP A 274 -0.67 -30.02 12.99
N PRO A 275 -0.95 -31.08 12.21
CA PRO A 275 -0.59 -32.49 12.45
C PRO A 275 0.88 -32.82 12.11
N SER A 276 1.54 -32.05 11.25
CA SER A 276 2.93 -32.26 10.86
C SER A 276 3.62 -30.95 10.56
N PRO A 277 4.64 -30.54 11.35
CA PRO A 277 5.33 -29.29 11.14
C PRO A 277 6.06 -29.19 9.79
N ASP A 278 6.27 -30.33 9.10
CA ASP A 278 6.95 -30.38 7.81
C ASP A 278 5.98 -30.32 6.62
N VAL A 279 4.75 -30.79 6.79
CA VAL A 279 3.77 -30.92 5.70
C VAL A 279 2.63 -29.92 5.85
N VAL A 280 1.93 -29.96 6.97
CA VAL A 280 0.79 -29.08 7.27
C VAL A 280 0.90 -28.66 8.72
N ASP A 281 0.93 -27.37 8.99
CA ASP A 281 0.91 -26.85 10.35
C ASP A 281 -0.29 -25.92 10.54
N PHE A 282 -1.05 -26.16 11.60
CA PHE A 282 -2.18 -25.37 12.01
C PHE A 282 -1.82 -24.40 13.13
N GLY A 283 -2.54 -23.31 13.18
CA GLY A 283 -2.50 -22.35 14.26
C GLY A 283 -3.83 -21.64 14.43
N PHE A 284 -3.95 -20.96 15.55
CA PHE A 284 -5.09 -20.10 15.84
C PHE A 284 -4.64 -18.64 16.00
N THR A 285 -5.56 -17.73 15.80
CA THR A 285 -5.35 -16.31 16.07
C THR A 285 -6.55 -15.81 16.85
N LEU A 286 -6.30 -15.12 17.95
CA LEU A 286 -7.26 -14.23 18.60
C LEU A 286 -6.89 -12.81 18.23
N PHE A 287 -7.87 -11.97 17.90
CA PHE A 287 -7.57 -10.62 17.45
C PHE A 287 -8.56 -9.56 17.92
N ALA A 288 -8.07 -8.34 17.97
CA ALA A 288 -8.85 -7.13 18.11
C ALA A 288 -8.33 -6.07 17.13
N ASP A 289 -9.23 -5.49 16.36
CA ASP A 289 -8.95 -4.38 15.45
C ASP A 289 -9.70 -3.13 15.89
N ALA A 290 -9.10 -1.98 15.67
CA ALA A 290 -9.76 -0.69 15.79
C ALA A 290 -9.31 0.22 14.65
N GLY A 291 -10.19 1.09 14.18
CA GLY A 291 -9.86 2.04 13.13
C GLY A 291 -10.79 3.24 13.12
N ARG A 292 -10.31 4.29 12.47
CA ARG A 292 -11.08 5.49 12.20
C ARG A 292 -10.79 5.98 10.80
N MET A 293 -11.84 6.36 10.10
CA MET A 293 -11.81 7.01 8.80
C MET A 293 -12.25 8.46 8.93
N TRP A 294 -11.58 9.35 8.20
CA TRP A 294 -11.99 10.73 7.97
C TRP A 294 -12.29 10.90 6.50
N ALA A 295 -13.35 11.65 6.21
CA ALA A 295 -13.82 11.89 4.83
C ALA A 295 -12.68 12.36 3.91
N GLY A 296 -11.89 13.35 4.33
CA GLY A 296 -10.88 13.94 3.47
C GLY A 296 -11.50 14.65 2.26
N GLU A 297 -10.70 14.78 1.20
CA GLU A 297 -11.08 15.44 -0.06
C GLU A 297 -11.29 14.37 -1.16
N VAL A 298 -12.05 13.32 -0.87
CA VAL A 298 -12.26 12.20 -1.79
C VAL A 298 -13.74 11.97 -2.05
N PRO A 299 -14.13 11.47 -3.23
CA PRO A 299 -15.48 11.10 -3.53
C PRO A 299 -16.04 10.12 -2.51
N TYR A 300 -17.29 10.29 -2.12
CA TYR A 300 -18.02 9.46 -1.14
C TYR A 300 -17.35 9.34 0.25
N GLY A 301 -16.39 10.22 0.56
CA GLY A 301 -15.68 10.17 1.84
C GLY A 301 -16.59 10.39 3.03
N THR A 302 -16.40 9.59 4.08
CA THR A 302 -17.20 9.63 5.32
C THR A 302 -16.32 9.70 6.57
N ASP A 303 -16.83 10.37 7.61
CA ASP A 303 -16.26 10.34 8.95
C ASP A 303 -16.88 9.20 9.75
N SER A 304 -16.12 8.13 10.00
CA SER A 304 -16.68 6.92 10.63
C SER A 304 -16.86 7.01 12.14
N GLY A 305 -16.14 7.93 12.82
CA GLY A 305 -15.84 7.72 14.22
C GLY A 305 -14.96 6.47 14.43
N TRP A 306 -14.79 6.05 15.67
CA TRP A 306 -14.05 4.82 15.95
C TRP A 306 -14.94 3.59 15.70
N ARG A 307 -14.40 2.65 14.92
CA ARG A 307 -14.96 1.33 14.64
C ARG A 307 -14.00 0.26 15.09
N GLY A 308 -14.50 -0.90 15.46
CA GLY A 308 -13.66 -1.99 15.89
C GLY A 308 -14.21 -3.36 15.51
N SER A 309 -13.40 -4.38 15.70
CA SER A 309 -13.83 -5.77 15.68
C SER A 309 -12.99 -6.61 16.61
N VAL A 310 -13.59 -7.67 17.12
CA VAL A 310 -12.88 -8.74 17.82
C VAL A 310 -13.19 -10.06 17.14
N GLY A 311 -12.32 -11.01 17.25
CA GLY A 311 -12.59 -12.29 16.62
C GLY A 311 -11.50 -13.32 16.82
N PHE A 312 -11.67 -14.42 16.12
CA PHE A 312 -10.70 -15.51 16.09
C PHE A 312 -10.56 -16.06 14.68
N GLY A 313 -9.43 -16.71 14.42
CA GLY A 313 -9.14 -17.28 13.11
C GLY A 313 -8.33 -18.56 13.19
N LEU A 314 -8.51 -19.39 12.18
CA LEU A 314 -7.68 -20.56 11.90
C LEU A 314 -6.60 -20.14 10.90
N ARG A 315 -5.36 -20.53 11.16
CA ARG A 315 -4.21 -20.35 10.26
C ARG A 315 -3.70 -21.71 9.80
N MET A 316 -3.30 -21.81 8.55
CA MET A 316 -2.80 -23.05 7.96
C MET A 316 -1.62 -22.75 7.02
N GLY A 317 -0.48 -23.36 7.26
CA GLY A 317 0.67 -23.41 6.35
C GLY A 317 0.66 -24.73 5.56
N PHE A 318 0.62 -24.68 4.23
CA PHE A 318 0.69 -25.87 3.36
C PHE A 318 1.47 -25.58 2.06
N PRO A 319 2.58 -26.25 1.79
CA PRO A 319 3.41 -26.97 2.78
C PRO A 319 3.79 -26.06 3.96
N ALA A 320 4.03 -26.60 5.14
CA ALA A 320 4.34 -25.83 6.35
C ALA A 320 5.57 -24.93 6.19
N SER A 321 6.48 -25.26 5.27
CA SER A 321 7.68 -24.50 4.92
C SER A 321 7.42 -23.34 3.93
N THR A 322 6.20 -23.14 3.45
CA THR A 322 5.88 -22.06 2.51
C THR A 322 5.71 -20.70 3.22
N ARG A 323 5.86 -19.64 2.43
CA ARG A 323 5.53 -18.28 2.88
C ARG A 323 4.03 -17.99 2.84
N ALA A 324 3.25 -18.83 2.15
CA ALA A 324 1.81 -18.67 2.03
C ALA A 324 1.11 -19.26 3.25
N VAL A 325 0.26 -18.46 3.88
CA VAL A 325 -0.57 -18.88 5.01
C VAL A 325 -2.03 -18.72 4.61
N GLY A 326 -2.75 -19.84 4.61
CA GLY A 326 -4.21 -19.86 4.56
C GLY A 326 -4.76 -19.37 5.89
N ARG A 327 -5.78 -18.52 5.85
CA ARG A 327 -6.40 -17.93 7.03
C ARG A 327 -7.92 -17.89 6.87
N ILE A 328 -8.62 -18.30 7.91
CA ILE A 328 -10.07 -18.23 8.01
C ILE A 328 -10.39 -17.47 9.28
N ASP A 329 -10.99 -16.29 9.15
CA ASP A 329 -11.33 -15.43 10.28
C ASP A 329 -12.83 -15.29 10.45
N LEU A 330 -13.28 -15.28 11.70
CA LEU A 330 -14.62 -14.88 12.11
C LEU A 330 -14.50 -13.63 12.98
N ALA A 331 -15.01 -12.51 12.47
CA ALA A 331 -14.90 -11.18 13.09
C ALA A 331 -16.27 -10.66 13.51
N PHE A 332 -16.36 -10.14 14.73
CA PHE A 332 -17.56 -9.53 15.30
C PHE A 332 -17.35 -8.02 15.32
N PRO A 333 -18.11 -7.25 14.50
CA PRO A 333 -17.97 -5.80 14.45
C PRO A 333 -18.42 -5.14 15.76
N ILE A 334 -17.75 -4.06 16.12
CA ILE A 334 -18.03 -3.22 17.28
C ILE A 334 -18.29 -1.80 16.79
N ASN A 335 -19.34 -1.15 17.32
CA ASN A 335 -19.78 0.19 16.90
C ASN A 335 -20.18 0.26 15.43
N ASP A 336 -20.77 -0.80 14.90
CA ASP A 336 -21.33 -0.81 13.56
C ASP A 336 -22.73 -0.16 13.56
N PRO A 337 -22.96 0.92 12.79
CA PRO A 337 -24.26 1.60 12.75
C PRO A 337 -25.35 0.77 12.07
N VAL A 338 -24.96 -0.20 11.24
CA VAL A 338 -25.89 -1.09 10.51
C VAL A 338 -26.19 -2.37 11.31
N SER A 339 -25.52 -2.57 12.46
CA SER A 339 -25.69 -3.77 13.31
C SER A 339 -25.52 -5.08 12.55
N ARG A 340 -24.49 -5.19 11.73
CA ARG A 340 -24.16 -6.39 10.96
C ARG A 340 -23.86 -7.56 11.89
N GLY A 341 -24.18 -8.74 11.41
CA GLY A 341 -23.73 -9.98 12.06
C GLY A 341 -22.24 -10.22 11.91
N PRO A 342 -21.74 -11.37 12.39
CA PRO A 342 -20.32 -11.73 12.25
C PRO A 342 -19.91 -11.80 10.78
N VAL A 343 -18.71 -11.32 10.48
CA VAL A 343 -18.11 -11.37 9.14
C VAL A 343 -17.17 -12.55 9.06
N PHE A 344 -17.43 -13.44 8.10
CA PHE A 344 -16.57 -14.57 7.78
C PHE A 344 -15.64 -14.22 6.61
N ARG A 345 -14.34 -14.52 6.74
CA ARG A 345 -13.35 -14.21 5.73
C ARG A 345 -12.36 -15.34 5.52
N ILE A 346 -12.12 -15.68 4.26
CA ILE A 346 -11.05 -16.59 3.85
C ILE A 346 -9.97 -15.76 3.14
N THR A 347 -8.73 -15.95 3.52
CA THR A 347 -7.60 -15.20 2.95
C THR A 347 -6.40 -16.11 2.74
N LEU A 348 -5.78 -16.03 1.57
CA LEU A 348 -4.43 -16.52 1.34
C LEU A 348 -3.49 -15.34 1.49
N ILE A 349 -2.62 -15.36 2.49
CA ILE A 349 -1.68 -14.29 2.78
C ILE A 349 -0.29 -14.78 2.43
N GLU A 350 0.36 -14.16 1.45
CA GLU A 350 1.81 -14.14 1.45
C GLU A 350 2.26 -13.19 2.56
N LEU A 351 3.41 -13.50 3.15
CA LEU A 351 4.03 -12.67 4.18
C LEU A 351 3.89 -11.19 3.89
N LEU A 352 3.50 -10.43 4.90
CA LEU A 352 3.66 -8.99 4.89
C LEU A 352 5.07 -8.67 4.40
N GLY A 353 5.19 -7.92 3.31
CA GLY A 353 6.47 -7.54 2.73
C GLY A 353 7.25 -6.63 3.67
N ILE A 354 7.79 -7.19 4.75
CA ILE A 354 8.61 -6.47 5.72
C ILE A 354 9.76 -5.81 4.95
N GLY A 355 9.78 -4.49 4.91
CA GLY A 355 10.79 -3.71 4.18
C GLY A 355 10.44 -3.32 2.74
N SER A 356 9.22 -3.52 2.25
CA SER A 356 8.81 -3.25 0.86
C SER A 356 8.14 -1.89 0.62
N GLY A 357 8.52 -0.84 1.29
CA GLY A 357 8.01 0.51 1.00
C GLY A 357 6.58 0.77 1.49
N PHE A 358 5.73 1.41 0.69
CA PHE A 358 4.32 1.60 1.03
C PHE A 358 3.62 0.24 1.11
N THR A 359 3.13 -0.10 2.31
CA THR A 359 2.48 -1.38 2.58
C THR A 359 0.98 -1.35 2.29
N ASP A 360 0.38 -0.16 2.23
CA ASP A 360 -1.04 0.01 1.97
C ASP A 360 -1.38 -0.22 0.50
N HIS A 361 -2.10 -1.30 0.20
CA HIS A 361 -2.47 -1.68 -1.17
C HIS A 361 -3.40 -0.66 -1.85
N GLN A 362 -4.28 0.00 -1.10
CA GLN A 362 -5.19 0.98 -1.67
C GLN A 362 -4.41 2.24 -2.08
N LEU A 363 -3.45 2.66 -1.25
CA LEU A 363 -2.54 3.73 -1.61
C LEU A 363 -1.66 3.36 -2.82
N GLN A 364 -1.18 2.11 -2.90
CA GLN A 364 -0.35 1.66 -4.03
C GLN A 364 -1.08 1.73 -5.38
N LYS A 365 -2.40 1.54 -5.42
CA LYS A 365 -3.20 1.70 -6.65
C LYS A 365 -3.16 3.13 -7.18
N THR A 366 -2.99 4.12 -6.31
CA THR A 366 -2.95 5.55 -6.65
C THR A 366 -1.56 6.04 -7.02
N LEU A 367 -0.51 5.40 -6.48
CA LEU A 367 0.87 5.84 -6.72
C LEU A 367 1.32 5.55 -8.15
N ARG A 368 1.55 6.60 -8.93
CA ARG A 368 1.82 6.52 -10.37
C ARG A 368 3.29 6.47 -10.73
N ASN A 369 4.15 7.14 -9.98
CA ASN A 369 5.56 7.23 -10.31
C ASN A 369 6.38 6.17 -9.56
N PRO A 370 6.78 5.06 -10.22
CA PRO A 370 7.58 4.02 -9.58
C PRO A 370 9.07 4.34 -9.50
N VAL A 371 9.53 5.48 -10.06
CA VAL A 371 10.96 5.85 -10.03
C VAL A 371 11.42 6.05 -8.60
N GLY A 372 12.37 5.23 -8.19
CA GLY A 372 12.92 5.32 -6.84
C GLY A 372 14.25 4.57 -6.67
N PRO A 373 15.05 4.94 -5.68
CA PRO A 373 16.35 4.32 -5.41
C PRO A 373 16.24 2.84 -5.02
N ASP A 374 15.10 2.39 -4.51
CA ASP A 374 14.82 1.00 -4.16
C ASP A 374 14.99 0.03 -5.34
N LEU A 375 14.70 0.48 -6.55
CA LEU A 375 14.88 -0.29 -7.77
C LEU A 375 16.34 -0.69 -8.03
N PHE A 376 17.29 0.10 -7.51
CA PHE A 376 18.72 -0.13 -7.64
C PHE A 376 19.36 -0.67 -6.36
N LEU A 377 18.71 -0.56 -5.22
CA LEU A 377 19.22 -1.05 -3.93
C LEU A 377 18.88 -2.53 -3.70
N THR A 378 17.82 -3.01 -4.31
CA THR A 378 17.47 -4.44 -4.27
C THR A 378 18.30 -5.20 -5.30
N PRO A 379 18.92 -6.34 -4.96
CA PRO A 379 19.57 -7.18 -5.96
C PRO A 379 18.55 -7.59 -7.02
N MET A 380 18.88 -7.37 -8.31
CA MET A 380 18.11 -8.02 -9.38
C MET A 380 18.31 -9.55 -9.19
N ARG A 381 17.19 -10.23 -9.01
CA ARG A 381 17.14 -11.70 -9.01
C ARG A 381 17.24 -12.23 -10.42
#